data_7663c3b99ef929010720464fd1321ede
#
_entry.id   7663c3b99ef929010720464fd1321ede
#
_cell.length_a   1.000
_cell.length_b   1.000
_cell.length_c   1.000
_cell.angle_alpha   90.00
_cell.angle_beta   90.00
_cell.angle_gamma   90.00
#
_symmetry.space_group_name_H-M   'P 1'
#
loop_
_entity.id
_entity.type
_entity.pdbx_description
1 polymer ?
#
loop_
_entity_poly.entity_id
_entity_poly.type
_entity_poly.pdbx_seq_one_letter_code
_entity_poly.pdbx_strand_id
1 'polypeptide(L)'
;VCNMLAADYILANTDRHLGNFGFLRDSETLEWKGLAPIYDSGTSLWQMTLTRAISADAMVPAKPFETSQQSQLKLIAPYTDLPLERLDGFSNKVEEIFHTATWFDDGRAAKIAAAVEGRIQMLRFNRA
;
A
#
# COMPACT_ATOMS: atom_id res chain seq x y z
N VAL A 1 1.15 -4.88 -12.02
CA VAL A 1 0.19 -3.85 -11.55
C VAL A 1 -0.53 -4.33 -10.28
N CYS A 2 -1.04 -5.58 -10.22
CA CYS A 2 -1.80 -6.08 -9.07
C CYS A 2 -1.05 -5.90 -7.73
N ASN A 3 0.20 -6.33 -7.65
CA ASN A 3 1.02 -6.16 -6.43
C ASN A 3 1.22 -4.67 -6.07
N MET A 4 1.33 -3.79 -7.06
CA MET A 4 1.43 -2.34 -6.83
C MET A 4 0.16 -1.78 -6.20
N LEU A 5 -1.01 -2.10 -6.75
CA LEU A 5 -2.29 -1.63 -6.21
C LEU A 5 -2.58 -2.21 -4.82
N ALA A 6 -2.20 -3.47 -4.59
CA ALA A 6 -2.30 -4.08 -3.26
C ALA A 6 -1.37 -3.39 -2.25
N ALA A 7 -0.12 -3.10 -2.62
CA ALA A 7 0.82 -2.39 -1.77
C ALA A 7 0.33 -0.97 -1.47
N ASP A 8 -0.16 -0.23 -2.47
CA ASP A 8 -0.72 1.10 -2.28
C ASP A 8 -1.94 1.09 -1.34
N TYR A 9 -2.78 0.06 -1.43
CA TYR A 9 -3.90 -0.14 -0.50
C TYR A 9 -3.41 -0.38 0.92
N ILE A 10 -2.49 -1.32 1.13
CA ILE A 10 -1.96 -1.67 2.47
C ILE A 10 -1.30 -0.45 3.12
N LEU A 11 -0.50 0.29 2.36
CA LEU A 11 0.24 1.44 2.83
C LEU A 11 -0.55 2.75 2.84
N ALA A 12 -1.79 2.75 2.38
CA ALA A 12 -2.60 3.96 2.21
C ALA A 12 -1.91 5.03 1.35
N ASN A 13 -1.27 4.63 0.25
CA ASN A 13 -0.64 5.57 -0.67
C ASN A 13 -1.71 6.36 -1.44
N THR A 14 -1.66 7.68 -1.36
CA THR A 14 -2.68 8.57 -1.94
C THR A 14 -2.28 9.18 -3.28
N ASP A 15 -1.05 8.97 -3.73
CA ASP A 15 -0.52 9.69 -4.90
C ASP A 15 0.12 8.77 -5.97
N ARG A 16 -0.43 7.59 -6.19
CA ARG A 16 -0.01 6.73 -7.31
C ARG A 16 -0.60 7.24 -8.63
N HIS A 17 -0.05 8.31 -9.18
CA HIS A 17 -0.42 8.80 -10.50
C HIS A 17 0.38 8.11 -11.62
N LEU A 18 0.02 8.35 -12.88
CA LEU A 18 0.62 7.69 -14.04
C LEU A 18 2.14 7.92 -14.19
N GLY A 19 2.68 8.96 -13.58
CA GLY A 19 4.13 9.23 -13.55
C GLY A 19 4.88 8.44 -12.48
N ASN A 20 4.19 7.75 -11.55
CA ASN A 20 4.79 7.04 -10.41
C ASN A 20 4.84 5.52 -10.59
N PHE A 21 4.67 5.04 -11.80
CA PHE A 21 4.97 3.67 -12.19
C PHE A 21 5.27 3.58 -13.67
N GLY A 22 5.89 2.51 -14.11
CA GLY A 22 6.23 2.34 -15.52
C GLY A 22 6.59 0.90 -15.84
N PHE A 23 6.84 0.66 -17.11
CA PHE A 23 7.27 -0.63 -17.61
C PHE A 23 8.70 -0.56 -18.11
N LEU A 24 9.46 -1.60 -17.83
CA LEU A 24 10.81 -1.76 -18.34
C LEU A 24 10.75 -2.30 -19.77
N ARG A 25 11.58 -1.73 -20.62
CA ARG A 25 11.77 -2.18 -22.00
C ARG A 25 13.26 -2.36 -22.26
N ASP A 26 13.61 -3.45 -22.93
CA ASP A 26 14.98 -3.67 -23.36
C ASP A 26 15.39 -2.62 -24.39
N SER A 27 16.57 -2.02 -24.21
CA SER A 27 17.03 -0.93 -25.08
C SER A 27 17.48 -1.38 -26.46
N GLU A 28 17.87 -2.66 -26.60
CA GLU A 28 18.38 -3.22 -27.85
C GLU A 28 17.30 -3.98 -28.61
N THR A 29 16.59 -4.89 -27.90
CA THR A 29 15.56 -5.74 -28.54
C THR A 29 14.19 -5.09 -28.59
N LEU A 30 13.96 -4.03 -27.82
CA LEU A 30 12.69 -3.34 -27.63
C LEU A 30 11.59 -4.21 -27.00
N GLU A 31 11.96 -5.36 -26.45
CA GLU A 31 11.03 -6.24 -25.74
C GLU A 31 10.63 -5.70 -24.38
N TRP A 32 9.37 -5.89 -24.01
CA TRP A 32 8.86 -5.55 -22.69
C TRP A 32 9.36 -6.54 -21.64
N LYS A 33 10.00 -6.04 -20.59
CA LYS A 33 10.54 -6.85 -19.47
C LYS A 33 9.60 -6.93 -18.27
N GLY A 34 8.56 -6.12 -18.23
CA GLY A 34 7.59 -6.10 -17.14
C GLY A 34 7.48 -4.76 -16.44
N LEU A 35 6.81 -4.75 -15.30
CA LEU A 35 6.66 -3.55 -14.47
C LEU A 35 8.02 -3.16 -13.86
N ALA A 36 8.33 -1.87 -13.87
CA ALA A 36 9.46 -1.34 -13.11
C ALA A 36 9.26 -1.57 -11.60
N PRO A 37 10.34 -1.64 -10.80
CA PRO A 37 10.20 -1.63 -9.34
C PRO A 37 9.30 -0.48 -8.87
N ILE A 38 8.52 -0.72 -7.81
CA ILE A 38 7.63 0.31 -7.24
C ILE A 38 8.50 1.44 -6.67
N TYR A 39 8.16 2.67 -7.02
CA TYR A 39 8.84 3.87 -6.55
C TYR A 39 7.83 4.95 -6.18
N ASP A 40 8.30 6.00 -5.54
CA ASP A 40 7.52 7.17 -5.12
C ASP A 40 6.27 6.81 -4.31
N SER A 41 6.50 6.16 -3.17
CA SER A 41 5.46 5.80 -2.20
C SER A 41 5.46 6.72 -0.96
N GLY A 42 6.04 7.91 -1.07
CA GLY A 42 6.22 8.85 0.04
C GLY A 42 4.91 9.41 0.63
N THR A 43 3.83 9.43 -0.14
CA THR A 43 2.50 9.88 0.31
C THR A 43 1.68 8.75 0.92
N SER A 44 2.29 7.98 1.81
CA SER A 44 1.73 6.77 2.40
C SER A 44 1.55 6.89 3.92
N LEU A 45 0.99 5.83 4.53
CA LEU A 45 0.90 5.64 5.98
C LEU A 45 0.17 6.79 6.69
N TRP A 46 -0.88 7.30 6.05
CA TRP A 46 -1.75 8.35 6.61
C TRP A 46 -0.99 9.61 7.04
N GLN A 47 0.11 9.96 6.33
CA GLN A 47 0.98 11.09 6.72
C GLN A 47 0.24 12.40 6.97
N MET A 48 -0.81 12.70 6.20
CA MET A 48 -1.62 13.92 6.32
C MET A 48 -2.89 13.73 7.17
N THR A 49 -3.06 12.57 7.79
CA THR A 49 -4.27 12.22 8.55
C THR A 49 -4.02 12.42 10.04
N LEU A 50 -4.97 13.02 10.74
CA LEU A 50 -4.92 13.12 12.21
C LEU A 50 -4.90 11.72 12.82
N THR A 51 -4.12 11.53 13.88
CA THR A 51 -3.95 10.22 14.53
C THR A 51 -5.26 9.55 14.90
N ARG A 52 -6.23 10.33 15.40
CA ARG A 52 -7.58 9.82 15.76
C ARG A 52 -8.37 9.25 14.59
N ALA A 53 -8.08 9.69 13.36
CA ALA A 53 -8.76 9.28 12.14
C ALA A 53 -8.07 8.16 11.37
N ILE A 54 -6.92 7.69 11.83
CA ILE A 54 -6.20 6.57 11.22
C ILE A 54 -6.98 5.28 11.51
N SER A 55 -7.40 4.58 10.46
CA SER A 55 -8.12 3.32 10.55
C SER A 55 -7.96 2.52 9.25
N ALA A 56 -8.01 1.19 9.37
CA ALA A 56 -8.02 0.29 8.21
C ALA A 56 -9.25 0.54 7.30
N ASP A 57 -10.39 0.84 7.90
CA ASP A 57 -11.67 1.07 7.21
C ASP A 57 -11.80 2.47 6.61
N ALA A 58 -10.92 3.40 6.99
CA ALA A 58 -10.98 4.77 6.51
C ALA A 58 -10.90 4.81 4.98
N MET A 59 -11.82 5.55 4.38
CA MET A 59 -11.78 5.80 2.94
C MET A 59 -10.54 6.66 2.64
N VAL A 60 -9.69 6.16 1.76
CA VAL A 60 -8.47 6.83 1.32
C VAL A 60 -8.59 7.14 -0.17
N PRO A 61 -8.32 8.38 -0.59
CA PRO A 61 -8.29 8.72 -2.01
C PRO A 61 -7.26 7.87 -2.76
N ALA A 62 -7.53 7.58 -4.02
CA ALA A 62 -6.62 6.84 -4.88
C ALA A 62 -6.52 7.44 -6.28
N LYS A 63 -5.47 7.07 -6.94
CA LYS A 63 -5.11 7.31 -8.35
C LYS A 63 -4.39 6.05 -8.86
N PRO A 64 -4.24 5.86 -10.17
CA PRO A 64 -4.78 6.68 -11.26
C PRO A 64 -6.12 6.15 -11.80
N PHE A 65 -6.54 4.93 -11.41
CA PHE A 65 -7.63 4.21 -12.09
C PHE A 65 -9.00 4.50 -11.47
N GLU A 66 -9.03 4.73 -10.15
CA GLU A 66 -10.24 4.97 -9.39
C GLU A 66 -10.04 6.11 -8.38
N THR A 67 -11.13 6.61 -7.79
CA THR A 67 -11.10 7.75 -6.87
C THR A 67 -10.87 7.36 -5.41
N SER A 68 -11.04 6.08 -5.08
CA SER A 68 -10.76 5.53 -3.74
C SER A 68 -9.96 4.24 -3.82
N GLN A 69 -9.19 3.96 -2.77
CA GLN A 69 -8.41 2.73 -2.68
C GLN A 69 -9.30 1.48 -2.68
N GLN A 70 -10.46 1.55 -2.03
CA GLN A 70 -11.42 0.43 -2.01
C GLN A 70 -11.95 0.12 -3.42
N SER A 71 -12.28 1.15 -4.21
CA SER A 71 -12.73 0.96 -5.60
C SER A 71 -11.59 0.46 -6.47
N GLN A 72 -10.39 1.02 -6.32
CA GLN A 72 -9.23 0.62 -7.10
C GLN A 72 -8.80 -0.82 -6.81
N LEU A 73 -8.91 -1.25 -5.55
CA LEU A 73 -8.60 -2.62 -5.16
C LEU A 73 -9.52 -3.66 -5.85
N LYS A 74 -10.78 -3.31 -6.12
CA LYS A 74 -11.72 -4.21 -6.82
C LYS A 74 -11.26 -4.58 -8.23
N LEU A 75 -10.41 -3.75 -8.85
CA LEU A 75 -9.86 -4.01 -10.18
C LEU A 75 -8.93 -5.24 -10.22
N ILE A 76 -8.44 -5.67 -9.06
CA ILE A 76 -7.51 -6.80 -8.94
C ILE A 76 -8.10 -7.99 -8.16
N ALA A 77 -9.40 -7.96 -7.91
CA ALA A 77 -10.11 -9.08 -7.28
C ALA A 77 -10.29 -10.26 -8.28
N PRO A 78 -10.33 -11.51 -7.79
CA PRO A 78 -10.05 -11.97 -6.43
C PRO A 78 -8.54 -11.91 -6.14
N TYR A 79 -8.18 -11.72 -4.90
CA TYR A 79 -6.77 -11.48 -4.47
C TYR A 79 -5.94 -12.76 -4.33
N THR A 80 -6.28 -13.81 -5.09
CA THR A 80 -5.68 -15.15 -4.98
C THR A 80 -4.19 -15.18 -5.31
N ASP A 81 -3.77 -14.35 -6.25
CA ASP A 81 -2.39 -14.32 -6.74
C ASP A 81 -1.47 -13.40 -5.92
N LEU A 82 -2.00 -12.73 -4.89
CA LEU A 82 -1.18 -11.89 -4.02
C LEU A 82 -0.41 -12.75 -3.01
N PRO A 83 0.90 -12.56 -2.86
CA PRO A 83 1.74 -13.32 -1.92
C PRO A 83 1.58 -12.82 -0.48
N LEU A 84 0.34 -12.82 0.06
CA LEU A 84 -0.01 -12.22 1.34
C LEU A 84 0.68 -12.91 2.54
N GLU A 85 1.14 -14.14 2.40
CA GLU A 85 1.92 -14.86 3.40
C GLU A 85 3.28 -14.19 3.67
N ARG A 86 3.82 -13.46 2.70
CA ARG A 86 5.06 -12.69 2.86
C ARG A 86 4.91 -11.46 3.75
N LEU A 87 3.67 -11.12 4.11
CA LEU A 87 3.35 -9.96 4.95
C LEU A 87 3.17 -10.35 6.43
N ASP A 88 3.48 -11.59 6.82
CA ASP A 88 3.43 -12.01 8.21
C ASP A 88 4.44 -11.19 9.04
N GLY A 89 3.93 -10.53 10.08
CA GLY A 89 4.72 -9.63 10.92
C GLY A 89 5.07 -8.26 10.30
N PHE A 90 4.54 -7.93 9.12
CA PHE A 90 4.85 -6.67 8.45
C PHE A 90 4.40 -5.45 9.26
N SER A 91 3.23 -5.50 9.90
CA SER A 91 2.73 -4.43 10.77
C SER A 91 3.66 -4.14 11.95
N ASN A 92 4.23 -5.17 12.57
CA ASN A 92 5.24 -5.02 13.63
C ASN A 92 6.49 -4.31 13.11
N LYS A 93 6.89 -4.65 11.89
CA LYS A 93 8.05 -4.00 11.25
C LYS A 93 7.80 -2.52 10.95
N VAL A 94 6.58 -2.18 10.54
CA VAL A 94 6.15 -0.78 10.36
C VAL A 94 6.25 -0.01 11.67
N GLU A 95 5.73 -0.57 12.77
CA GLU A 95 5.80 0.05 14.09
C GLU A 95 7.25 0.23 14.57
N GLU A 96 8.08 -0.81 14.44
CA GLU A 96 9.50 -0.77 14.78
C GLU A 96 10.24 0.36 14.03
N ILE A 97 9.97 0.56 12.73
CA ILE A 97 10.58 1.63 11.95
C ILE A 97 10.20 3.01 12.51
N PHE A 98 8.95 3.22 12.86
CA PHE A 98 8.52 4.50 13.45
C PHE A 98 9.15 4.75 14.82
N HIS A 99 9.39 3.72 15.62
CA HIS A 99 10.08 3.86 16.91
C HIS A 99 11.56 4.23 16.80
N THR A 100 12.18 4.11 15.62
CA THR A 100 13.55 4.61 15.40
C THR A 100 13.61 6.14 15.37
N ALA A 101 12.48 6.81 15.14
CA ALA A 101 12.39 8.26 15.10
C ALA A 101 11.98 8.80 16.48
N THR A 102 12.93 9.39 17.22
CA THR A 102 12.72 9.88 18.60
C THR A 102 11.64 10.96 18.76
N TRP A 103 11.29 11.62 17.66
CA TRP A 103 10.27 12.68 17.59
C TRP A 103 8.89 12.16 17.18
N PHE A 104 8.76 10.86 16.90
CA PHE A 104 7.50 10.29 16.45
C PHE A 104 6.68 9.79 17.63
N ASP A 105 5.38 10.08 17.63
CA ASP A 105 4.47 9.69 18.70
C ASP A 105 4.19 8.17 18.66
N ASP A 106 4.45 7.48 19.78
CA ASP A 106 4.26 6.03 19.91
C ASP A 106 2.80 5.62 19.69
N GLY A 107 1.84 6.40 20.15
CA GLY A 107 0.43 6.14 19.92
C GLY A 107 0.05 6.22 18.45
N ARG A 108 0.68 7.12 17.70
CA ARG A 108 0.52 7.21 16.25
C ARG A 108 1.15 6.02 15.54
N ALA A 109 2.34 5.61 15.94
CA ALA A 109 3.02 4.43 15.39
C ALA A 109 2.16 3.17 15.54
N ALA A 110 1.62 2.92 16.73
CA ALA A 110 0.74 1.80 17.01
C ALA A 110 -0.55 1.84 16.17
N LYS A 111 -1.16 3.02 15.99
CA LYS A 111 -2.35 3.17 15.15
C LYS A 111 -2.07 2.90 13.68
N ILE A 112 -0.95 3.38 13.14
CA ILE A 112 -0.55 3.08 11.77
C ILE A 112 -0.33 1.58 11.59
N ALA A 113 0.40 0.94 12.49
CA ALA A 113 0.64 -0.50 12.45
C ALA A 113 -0.67 -1.30 12.50
N ALA A 114 -1.58 -0.96 13.40
CA ALA A 114 -2.89 -1.59 13.49
C ALA A 114 -3.74 -1.41 12.22
N ALA A 115 -3.70 -0.22 11.59
CA ALA A 115 -4.41 0.03 10.35
C ALA A 115 -3.82 -0.74 9.17
N VAL A 116 -2.49 -0.85 9.09
CA VAL A 116 -1.78 -1.68 8.11
C VAL A 116 -2.18 -3.15 8.27
N GLU A 117 -2.13 -3.69 9.50
CA GLU A 117 -2.55 -5.05 9.78
C GLU A 117 -4.01 -5.30 9.40
N GLY A 118 -4.90 -4.40 9.77
CA GLY A 118 -6.32 -4.49 9.41
C GLY A 118 -6.54 -4.59 7.91
N ARG A 119 -5.80 -3.82 7.11
CA ARG A 119 -5.87 -3.87 5.64
C ARG A 119 -5.31 -5.17 5.07
N ILE A 120 -4.24 -5.71 5.64
CA ILE A 120 -3.72 -7.03 5.26
C ILE A 120 -4.78 -8.11 5.54
N GLN A 121 -5.42 -8.06 6.71
CA GLN A 121 -6.47 -9.03 7.06
C GLN A 121 -7.71 -8.90 6.15
N MET A 122 -8.09 -7.70 5.75
CA MET A 122 -9.16 -7.49 4.76
C MET A 122 -8.85 -8.18 3.42
N LEU A 123 -7.61 -8.08 2.94
CA LEU A 123 -7.18 -8.78 1.72
C LEU A 123 -7.23 -10.30 1.90
N ARG A 124 -6.78 -10.80 3.04
CA ARG A 124 -6.81 -12.25 3.35
C ARG A 124 -8.24 -12.79 3.42
N PHE A 125 -9.12 -12.06 4.08
CA PHE A 125 -10.53 -12.45 4.22
C PHE A 125 -11.25 -12.48 2.86
N ASN A 126 -10.97 -11.54 1.98
CA ASN A 126 -11.60 -11.41 0.67
C ASN A 126 -10.87 -12.17 -0.46
N ARG A 127 -9.90 -13.03 -0.11
CA ARG A 127 -9.10 -13.82 -1.06
C ARG A 127 -9.90 -14.98 -1.70
N ALA A 128 -10.98 -15.37 -1.06
CA ALA A 128 -11.82 -16.48 -1.48
C ALA A 128 -12.73 -16.12 -2.69
#